data_29e7095e55930bb0b2ac7cb3382c5fdc
#
_entry.id   29e7095e55930bb0b2ac7cb3382c5fdc
#
_cell.length_a   1.000
_cell.length_b   1.000
_cell.length_c   1.000
_cell.angle_alpha   90.00
_cell.angle_beta   90.00
_cell.angle_gamma   90.00
#
_symmetry.space_group_name_H-M   'P 1'
#
loop_
_entity.id
_entity.type
_entity.pdbx_description
1 polymer ?
#
loop_
_entity_poly.entity_id
_entity_poly.type
_entity_poly.pdbx_seq_one_letter_code
_entity_poly.pdbx_strand_id
1 'polypeptide(L)'
;MSKSKKPGELSQTCITYLKNWYAGDTEELDSKYLTKGILLENEAIEFASKVLYGGIKAYKNEDIYSNEWLVGTPDVILENSIIDTKCSWNRKTLLDSALELNTDYEWQLRGYMMLCNKEFATLFYYLGDTPAAANYGTKISYSHLEDFERWVSYEFKRDESIEQEIINKVEQCRTWLQNYDQEIQARIGTRIINL
;
A
#
# COMPACT_ATOMS: atom_id res chain seq x y z
N MET A 1 -3.35 4.00 -6.52
CA MET A 1 -4.60 4.74 -6.85
C MET A 1 -5.21 4.19 -8.13
N SER A 2 -6.46 3.72 -8.10
CA SER A 2 -7.11 3.19 -9.29
C SER A 2 -7.28 4.29 -10.36
N LYS A 3 -6.99 3.96 -11.62
CA LYS A 3 -7.12 4.90 -12.73
C LYS A 3 -8.61 5.16 -13.02
N SER A 4 -8.99 6.43 -13.20
CA SER A 4 -10.31 6.77 -13.75
C SER A 4 -10.44 6.25 -15.18
N LYS A 5 -11.67 5.88 -15.59
CA LYS A 5 -11.98 5.54 -16.99
C LYS A 5 -11.96 6.76 -17.90
N LYS A 6 -12.04 7.97 -17.33
CA LYS A 6 -11.97 9.23 -18.06
C LYS A 6 -10.74 10.03 -17.61
N PRO A 7 -9.93 10.54 -18.56
CA PRO A 7 -8.80 11.39 -18.21
C PRO A 7 -9.25 12.62 -17.40
N GLY A 8 -8.51 12.93 -16.34
CA GLY A 8 -8.76 14.11 -15.50
C GLY A 8 -9.85 13.96 -14.44
N GLU A 9 -10.59 12.83 -14.39
CA GLU A 9 -11.58 12.57 -13.34
C GLU A 9 -11.03 11.62 -12.26
N LEU A 10 -11.59 11.71 -11.04
CA LEU A 10 -11.33 10.73 -9.98
C LEU A 10 -12.03 9.41 -10.31
N SER A 11 -11.38 8.28 -9.98
CA SER A 11 -12.03 6.98 -10.10
C SER A 11 -13.17 6.83 -9.09
N GLN A 12 -14.15 5.97 -9.40
CA GLN A 12 -15.26 5.70 -8.48
C GLN A 12 -14.75 5.14 -7.12
N THR A 13 -13.72 4.32 -7.13
CA THR A 13 -13.08 3.80 -5.90
C THR A 13 -12.51 4.94 -5.07
N CYS A 14 -11.82 5.90 -5.70
CA CYS A 14 -11.28 7.06 -5.02
C CYS A 14 -12.40 7.92 -4.42
N ILE A 15 -13.48 8.18 -5.19
CA ILE A 15 -14.64 8.95 -4.71
C ILE A 15 -15.30 8.25 -3.52
N THR A 16 -15.47 6.94 -3.55
CA THR A 16 -16.04 6.17 -2.42
C THR A 16 -15.16 6.31 -1.18
N TYR A 17 -13.85 6.16 -1.33
CA TYR A 17 -12.89 6.36 -0.25
C TYR A 17 -13.01 7.78 0.36
N LEU A 18 -13.06 8.82 -0.47
CA LEU A 18 -13.20 10.21 -0.01
C LEU A 18 -14.53 10.46 0.73
N LYS A 19 -15.62 9.83 0.28
CA LYS A 19 -16.93 9.90 0.96
C LYS A 19 -16.90 9.23 2.33
N ASN A 20 -16.33 8.03 2.43
CA ASN A 20 -16.19 7.33 3.71
C ASN A 20 -15.32 8.13 4.68
N TRP A 21 -14.20 8.67 4.19
CA TRP A 21 -13.34 9.55 4.98
C TRP A 21 -14.08 10.81 5.47
N TYR A 22 -14.86 11.46 4.59
CA TYR A 22 -15.66 12.66 4.95
C TYR A 22 -16.74 12.32 5.97
N ALA A 23 -17.39 11.17 5.88
CA ALA A 23 -18.41 10.71 6.80
C ALA A 23 -17.84 10.29 8.18
N GLY A 24 -16.52 10.09 8.27
CA GLY A 24 -15.87 9.52 9.46
C GLY A 24 -16.07 8.00 9.58
N ASP A 25 -16.54 7.36 8.51
CA ASP A 25 -16.74 5.92 8.46
C ASP A 25 -15.38 5.23 8.20
N THR A 26 -14.82 4.62 9.24
CA THR A 26 -13.66 3.72 9.11
C THR A 26 -14.17 2.30 9.04
N GLU A 27 -14.11 1.69 7.85
CA GLU A 27 -14.32 0.24 7.73
C GLU A 27 -13.12 -0.47 8.40
N GLU A 28 -13.38 -1.23 9.45
CA GLU A 28 -12.40 -2.20 9.96
C GLU A 28 -12.24 -3.30 8.90
N LEU A 29 -11.11 -3.30 8.22
CA LEU A 29 -10.75 -4.36 7.29
C LEU A 29 -10.31 -5.59 8.08
N ASP A 30 -11.26 -6.37 8.59
CA ASP A 30 -10.96 -7.72 9.09
C ASP A 30 -10.78 -8.66 7.90
N SER A 31 -9.53 -9.00 7.61
CA SER A 31 -9.18 -9.87 6.49
C SER A 31 -8.05 -10.81 6.91
N LYS A 32 -8.25 -12.12 6.66
CA LYS A 32 -7.21 -13.14 6.85
C LYS A 32 -5.90 -12.78 6.14
N TYR A 33 -5.97 -12.05 5.04
CA TYR A 33 -4.80 -11.58 4.30
C TYR A 33 -4.04 -10.52 5.07
N LEU A 34 -4.77 -9.55 5.66
CA LEU A 34 -4.21 -8.52 6.51
C LEU A 34 -3.60 -9.14 7.78
N THR A 35 -4.32 -10.05 8.43
CA THR A 35 -3.84 -10.78 9.61
C THR A 35 -2.53 -11.52 9.32
N LYS A 36 -2.44 -12.24 8.18
CA LYS A 36 -1.18 -12.89 7.78
C LYS A 36 -0.07 -11.87 7.57
N GLY A 37 -0.34 -10.76 6.90
CA GLY A 37 0.61 -9.69 6.66
C GLY A 37 1.20 -9.16 7.97
N ILE A 38 0.36 -8.77 8.91
CA ILE A 38 0.77 -8.25 10.22
C ILE A 38 1.63 -9.26 10.99
N LEU A 39 1.22 -10.53 11.02
CA LEU A 39 1.93 -11.58 11.76
C LEU A 39 3.30 -11.93 11.18
N LEU A 40 3.48 -11.77 9.87
CA LEU A 40 4.72 -12.16 9.16
C LEU A 40 5.61 -10.99 8.76
N GLU A 41 5.22 -9.76 9.01
CA GLU A 41 5.95 -8.57 8.56
C GLU A 41 7.41 -8.57 9.01
N ASN A 42 7.69 -8.83 10.29
CA ASN A 42 9.05 -8.91 10.80
C ASN A 42 9.86 -10.04 10.13
N GLU A 43 9.26 -11.22 9.96
CA GLU A 43 9.88 -12.35 9.26
C GLU A 43 10.19 -11.99 7.79
N ALA A 44 9.28 -11.30 7.12
CA ALA A 44 9.47 -10.83 5.75
C ALA A 44 10.63 -9.82 5.64
N ILE A 45 10.75 -8.90 6.59
CA ILE A 45 11.87 -7.93 6.66
C ILE A 45 13.20 -8.63 6.89
N GLU A 46 13.26 -9.58 7.82
CA GLU A 46 14.46 -10.38 8.09
C GLU A 46 14.86 -11.20 6.86
N PHE A 47 13.88 -11.80 6.18
CA PHE A 47 14.11 -12.58 4.97
C PHE A 47 14.59 -11.69 3.81
N ALA A 48 13.99 -10.53 3.60
CA ALA A 48 14.45 -9.53 2.63
C ALA A 48 15.90 -9.09 2.90
N SER A 49 16.23 -8.84 4.17
CA SER A 49 17.61 -8.50 4.60
C SER A 49 18.60 -9.60 4.23
N LYS A 50 18.21 -10.87 4.42
CA LYS A 50 19.05 -12.02 4.10
C LYS A 50 19.33 -12.13 2.60
N VAL A 51 18.28 -12.04 1.77
CA VAL A 51 18.40 -12.34 0.33
C VAL A 51 18.84 -11.15 -0.51
N LEU A 52 18.50 -9.91 -0.11
CA LEU A 52 18.86 -8.71 -0.87
C LEU A 52 20.20 -8.10 -0.42
N TYR A 53 20.53 -8.21 0.86
CA TYR A 53 21.68 -7.48 1.45
C TYR A 53 22.69 -8.38 2.14
N GLY A 54 22.69 -9.68 1.85
CA GLY A 54 23.66 -10.62 2.41
C GLY A 54 23.59 -10.74 3.94
N GLY A 55 22.41 -10.48 4.53
CA GLY A 55 22.16 -10.57 5.96
C GLY A 55 22.49 -9.30 6.76
N ILE A 56 22.76 -8.17 6.09
CA ILE A 56 22.82 -6.87 6.77
C ILE A 56 21.43 -6.60 7.34
N LYS A 57 21.35 -6.48 8.67
CA LYS A 57 20.07 -6.39 9.37
C LYS A 57 19.35 -5.08 9.06
N ALA A 58 18.19 -5.18 8.43
CA ALA A 58 17.23 -4.10 8.33
C ALA A 58 16.28 -4.16 9.55
N TYR A 59 15.82 -3.00 9.99
CA TYR A 59 14.90 -2.87 11.11
C TYR A 59 13.58 -2.31 10.61
N LYS A 60 12.48 -2.83 11.17
CA LYS A 60 11.16 -2.27 10.93
C LYS A 60 11.15 -0.81 11.38
N ASN A 61 10.63 0.05 10.50
CA ASN A 61 10.34 1.42 10.84
C ASN A 61 8.96 1.52 11.50
N GLU A 62 8.86 2.28 12.58
CA GLU A 62 7.60 2.56 13.28
C GLU A 62 7.24 4.06 13.22
N ASP A 63 8.11 4.90 12.66
CA ASP A 63 7.89 6.32 12.56
C ASP A 63 6.93 6.67 11.42
N ILE A 64 6.02 7.58 11.71
CA ILE A 64 5.08 8.14 10.73
C ILE A 64 5.75 9.34 10.06
N TYR A 65 5.86 9.31 8.75
CA TYR A 65 6.33 10.41 7.92
C TYR A 65 5.15 11.18 7.36
N SER A 66 5.27 12.51 7.31
CA SER A 66 4.23 13.37 6.73
C SER A 66 4.83 14.61 6.09
N ASN A 67 4.21 15.06 5.02
CA ASN A 67 4.42 16.36 4.40
C ASN A 67 3.05 16.95 4.00
N GLU A 68 3.03 18.03 3.23
CA GLU A 68 1.76 18.66 2.83
C GLU A 68 0.89 17.79 1.91
N TRP A 69 1.47 16.74 1.29
CA TRP A 69 0.82 15.91 0.27
C TRP A 69 0.45 14.53 0.78
N LEU A 70 1.32 13.92 1.58
CA LEU A 70 1.27 12.52 1.93
C LEU A 70 1.52 12.31 3.42
N VAL A 71 0.98 11.21 3.93
CA VAL A 71 1.32 10.61 5.21
C VAL A 71 1.50 9.11 5.01
N GLY A 72 2.47 8.51 5.70
CA GLY A 72 2.69 7.07 5.60
C GLY A 72 3.79 6.55 6.51
N THR A 73 3.83 5.23 6.64
CA THR A 73 4.80 4.48 7.45
C THR A 73 5.41 3.39 6.57
N PRO A 74 6.53 3.68 5.87
CA PRO A 74 7.25 2.64 5.13
C PRO A 74 7.77 1.55 6.07
N ASP A 75 7.80 0.29 5.64
CA ASP A 75 8.21 -0.84 6.49
C ASP A 75 9.68 -0.74 6.92
N VAL A 76 10.57 -0.38 5.98
CA VAL A 76 12.01 -0.24 6.23
C VAL A 76 12.56 0.98 5.51
N ILE A 77 13.35 1.78 6.22
CA ILE A 77 14.06 2.93 5.65
C ILE A 77 15.57 2.69 5.78
N LEU A 78 16.26 2.70 4.65
CA LEU A 78 17.70 2.63 4.55
C LEU A 78 18.29 4.02 4.19
N GLU A 79 19.61 4.10 4.07
CA GLU A 79 20.28 5.39 3.78
C GLU A 79 19.72 6.05 2.51
N ASN A 80 19.59 5.33 1.41
CA ASN A 80 19.12 5.87 0.13
C ASN A 80 17.93 5.10 -0.47
N SER A 81 17.33 4.18 0.26
CA SER A 81 16.25 3.34 -0.26
C SER A 81 15.18 3.02 0.79
N ILE A 82 14.05 2.51 0.31
CA ILE A 82 12.94 2.00 1.10
C ILE A 82 12.70 0.55 0.70
N ILE A 83 12.29 -0.27 1.65
CA ILE A 83 11.74 -1.60 1.36
C ILE A 83 10.31 -1.61 1.91
N ASP A 84 9.37 -2.09 1.11
CA ASP A 84 8.01 -2.38 1.52
C ASP A 84 7.74 -3.86 1.27
N THR A 85 7.30 -4.57 2.31
CA THR A 85 7.12 -6.01 2.29
C THR A 85 5.66 -6.39 2.14
N LYS A 86 5.39 -7.41 1.32
CA LYS A 86 4.05 -7.95 1.12
C LYS A 86 4.07 -9.46 1.31
N CYS A 87 3.27 -9.96 2.25
CA CYS A 87 3.18 -11.39 2.51
C CYS A 87 2.18 -12.05 1.55
N SER A 88 2.68 -12.84 0.62
CA SER A 88 1.84 -13.63 -0.29
C SER A 88 1.01 -14.65 0.48
N TRP A 89 -0.29 -14.75 0.14
CA TRP A 89 -1.19 -15.68 0.83
C TRP A 89 -0.77 -17.13 0.66
N ASN A 90 -0.42 -17.52 -0.56
CA ASN A 90 0.02 -18.86 -0.91
C ASN A 90 1.00 -18.80 -2.10
N ARG A 91 1.52 -19.98 -2.51
CA ARG A 91 2.47 -20.07 -3.63
C ARG A 91 1.88 -19.52 -4.93
N LYS A 92 0.59 -19.75 -5.22
CA LYS A 92 -0.05 -19.20 -6.42
C LYS A 92 0.00 -17.67 -6.43
N THR A 93 -0.35 -17.02 -5.32
CA THR A 93 -0.32 -15.55 -5.25
C THR A 93 1.09 -14.97 -5.37
N LEU A 94 2.12 -15.68 -4.90
CA LEU A 94 3.52 -15.29 -5.14
C LEU A 94 3.88 -15.38 -6.63
N LEU A 95 3.51 -16.48 -7.29
CA LEU A 95 3.78 -16.66 -8.71
C LEU A 95 3.03 -15.66 -9.59
N ASP A 96 1.77 -15.35 -9.24
CA ASP A 96 1.02 -14.28 -9.92
C ASP A 96 1.74 -12.93 -9.76
N SER A 97 2.25 -12.62 -8.55
CA SER A 97 3.05 -11.40 -8.30
C SER A 97 4.39 -11.37 -9.04
N ALA A 98 4.93 -12.51 -9.44
CA ALA A 98 6.13 -12.56 -10.26
C ALA A 98 5.86 -12.23 -11.74
N LEU A 99 4.62 -12.41 -12.19
CA LEU A 99 4.20 -12.18 -13.58
C LEU A 99 3.60 -10.79 -13.79
N GLU A 100 2.95 -10.25 -12.76
CA GLU A 100 2.24 -8.98 -12.86
C GLU A 100 2.46 -8.12 -11.61
N LEU A 101 2.99 -6.92 -11.84
CA LEU A 101 3.18 -5.92 -10.80
C LEU A 101 1.82 -5.35 -10.36
N ASN A 102 1.57 -5.36 -9.06
CA ASN A 102 0.43 -4.63 -8.50
C ASN A 102 0.70 -3.12 -8.53
N THR A 103 -0.02 -2.41 -9.38
CA THR A 103 0.16 -0.97 -9.57
C THR A 103 -0.19 -0.15 -8.33
N ASP A 104 -1.06 -0.61 -7.43
CA ASP A 104 -1.38 0.12 -6.20
C ASP A 104 -0.18 0.11 -5.24
N TYR A 105 0.58 -0.99 -5.19
CA TYR A 105 1.83 -1.06 -4.42
C TYR A 105 2.96 -0.24 -5.06
N GLU A 106 3.03 -0.20 -6.40
CA GLU A 106 3.95 0.72 -7.06
C GLU A 106 3.67 2.16 -6.65
N TRP A 107 2.42 2.63 -6.73
CA TRP A 107 2.05 3.98 -6.33
C TRP A 107 2.33 4.26 -4.84
N GLN A 108 2.16 3.27 -3.97
CA GLN A 108 2.52 3.37 -2.55
C GLN A 108 4.02 3.67 -2.40
N LEU A 109 4.87 2.87 -3.06
CA LEU A 109 6.33 3.05 -3.01
C LEU A 109 6.80 4.36 -3.63
N ARG A 110 6.20 4.79 -4.76
CA ARG A 110 6.46 6.09 -5.35
C ARG A 110 6.16 7.22 -4.37
N GLY A 111 5.03 7.13 -3.67
CA GLY A 111 4.68 8.06 -2.59
C GLY A 111 5.66 8.03 -1.44
N TYR A 112 6.12 6.87 -1.01
CA TYR A 112 7.10 6.74 0.06
C TYR A 112 8.47 7.31 -0.32
N MET A 113 8.95 7.10 -1.56
CA MET A 113 10.19 7.72 -2.04
C MET A 113 10.12 9.25 -1.98
N MET A 114 9.01 9.83 -2.46
CA MET A 114 8.75 11.27 -2.36
C MET A 114 8.71 11.74 -0.90
N LEU A 115 7.96 11.03 -0.05
CA LEU A 115 7.72 11.40 1.35
C LEU A 115 9.00 11.38 2.20
N CYS A 116 9.84 10.35 2.01
CA CYS A 116 11.07 10.13 2.78
C CYS A 116 12.33 10.63 2.06
N ASN A 117 12.18 11.26 0.88
CA ASN A 117 13.28 11.76 0.05
C ASN A 117 14.35 10.67 -0.25
N LYS A 118 13.89 9.52 -0.74
CA LYS A 118 14.74 8.38 -1.09
C LYS A 118 14.80 8.16 -2.60
N GLU A 119 15.96 7.73 -3.09
CA GLU A 119 16.24 7.56 -4.51
C GLU A 119 15.70 6.23 -5.06
N PHE A 120 15.64 5.19 -4.22
CA PHE A 120 15.23 3.85 -4.61
C PHE A 120 14.15 3.30 -3.68
N ALA A 121 13.36 2.37 -4.22
CA ALA A 121 12.44 1.58 -3.42
C ALA A 121 12.38 0.14 -3.92
N THR A 122 12.20 -0.80 -3.01
CA THR A 122 12.02 -2.22 -3.31
C THR A 122 10.66 -2.68 -2.77
N LEU A 123 9.82 -3.19 -3.66
CA LEU A 123 8.64 -3.96 -3.30
C LEU A 123 9.06 -5.42 -3.16
N PHE A 124 8.93 -5.98 -1.97
CA PHE A 124 9.38 -7.33 -1.67
C PHE A 124 8.21 -8.23 -1.30
N TYR A 125 7.88 -9.18 -2.17
CA TYR A 125 6.88 -10.21 -1.89
C TYR A 125 7.53 -11.42 -1.22
N TYR A 126 6.97 -11.85 -0.09
CA TYR A 126 7.45 -12.97 0.69
C TYR A 126 6.38 -14.04 0.88
N LEU A 127 6.78 -15.31 0.75
CA LEU A 127 5.94 -16.47 1.05
C LEU A 127 6.42 -17.13 2.35
N GLY A 128 5.93 -16.64 3.48
CA GLY A 128 6.08 -17.27 4.79
C GLY A 128 4.98 -18.28 5.09
N ASP A 129 5.23 -19.15 6.08
CA ASP A 129 4.22 -20.07 6.60
C ASP A 129 2.96 -19.30 7.01
N THR A 130 1.77 -19.83 6.69
CA THR A 130 0.54 -19.17 7.11
C THR A 130 0.20 -19.59 8.53
N PRO A 131 0.23 -18.66 9.53
CA PRO A 131 -0.10 -18.98 10.90
C PRO A 131 -1.54 -19.47 11.06
N ALA A 132 -1.77 -20.38 12.02
CA ALA A 132 -3.12 -20.87 12.32
C ALA A 132 -4.11 -19.75 12.62
N ALA A 133 -3.66 -18.68 13.31
CA ALA A 133 -4.47 -17.50 13.63
C ALA A 133 -5.01 -16.77 12.37
N ALA A 134 -4.26 -16.78 11.27
CA ALA A 134 -4.67 -16.18 10.01
C ALA A 134 -5.51 -17.13 9.13
N ASN A 135 -5.65 -18.43 9.48
CA ASN A 135 -6.29 -19.43 8.63
C ASN A 135 -7.20 -20.38 9.41
N TYR A 136 -8.15 -19.84 10.14
CA TYR A 136 -9.19 -20.59 10.85
C TYR A 136 -8.67 -21.77 11.68
N GLY A 137 -7.53 -21.59 12.36
CA GLY A 137 -6.90 -22.60 13.20
C GLY A 137 -5.99 -23.59 12.47
N THR A 138 -5.81 -23.47 11.15
CA THR A 138 -4.98 -24.39 10.37
C THR A 138 -3.69 -23.71 9.89
N LYS A 139 -2.53 -24.22 10.32
CA LYS A 139 -1.22 -23.78 9.82
C LYS A 139 -0.98 -24.36 8.41
N ILE A 140 -0.43 -23.54 7.49
CA ILE A 140 0.08 -23.99 6.20
C ILE A 140 1.59 -23.74 6.18
N SER A 141 2.39 -24.78 5.89
CA SER A 141 3.85 -24.65 5.84
C SER A 141 4.39 -24.69 4.42
N TYR A 142 5.41 -23.86 4.19
CA TYR A 142 6.18 -23.78 2.97
C TYR A 142 7.67 -24.14 3.20
N SER A 143 7.99 -24.76 4.33
CA SER A 143 9.35 -25.16 4.69
C SER A 143 10.00 -26.19 3.77
N HIS A 144 9.20 -26.81 2.88
CA HIS A 144 9.68 -27.72 1.84
C HIS A 144 10.22 -26.99 0.59
N LEU A 145 10.03 -25.66 0.50
CA LEU A 145 10.52 -24.82 -0.59
C LEU A 145 11.90 -24.25 -0.22
N GLU A 146 12.77 -24.15 -1.21
CA GLU A 146 14.04 -23.46 -1.07
C GLU A 146 13.83 -21.96 -0.97
N ASP A 147 14.79 -21.24 -0.39
CA ASP A 147 14.67 -19.79 -0.18
C ASP A 147 14.34 -19.02 -1.46
N PHE A 148 15.00 -19.35 -2.59
CA PHE A 148 14.78 -18.68 -3.86
C PHE A 148 13.37 -18.90 -4.46
N GLU A 149 12.61 -19.88 -3.98
CA GLU A 149 11.23 -20.16 -4.40
C GLU A 149 10.18 -19.36 -3.57
N ARG A 150 10.64 -18.61 -2.59
CA ARG A 150 9.77 -17.99 -1.56
C ARG A 150 9.66 -16.48 -1.66
N TRP A 151 10.25 -15.85 -2.67
CA TRP A 151 10.21 -14.41 -2.83
C TRP A 151 10.28 -13.95 -4.27
N VAL A 152 9.84 -12.73 -4.49
CA VAL A 152 10.05 -11.95 -5.70
C VAL A 152 10.13 -10.47 -5.32
N SER A 153 10.93 -9.68 -6.03
CA SER A 153 11.03 -8.25 -5.79
C SER A 153 10.96 -7.43 -7.07
N TYR A 154 10.52 -6.19 -6.91
CA TYR A 154 10.56 -5.14 -7.92
C TYR A 154 11.33 -3.96 -7.36
N GLU A 155 12.22 -3.40 -8.17
CA GLU A 155 13.00 -2.21 -7.81
C GLU A 155 12.50 -1.01 -8.60
N PHE A 156 12.41 0.12 -7.91
CA PHE A 156 11.96 1.40 -8.49
C PHE A 156 13.01 2.45 -8.23
N LYS A 157 13.23 3.27 -9.24
CA LYS A 157 14.01 4.49 -9.11
C LYS A 157 13.06 5.69 -9.02
N ARG A 158 13.42 6.69 -8.22
CA ARG A 158 12.68 7.93 -8.08
C ARG A 158 12.49 8.62 -9.42
N ASP A 159 11.34 9.24 -9.61
CA ASP A 159 10.96 9.95 -10.83
C ASP A 159 10.11 11.16 -10.48
N GLU A 160 10.65 12.35 -10.72
CA GLU A 160 9.99 13.63 -10.42
C GLU A 160 8.69 13.81 -11.20
N SER A 161 8.57 13.22 -12.40
CA SER A 161 7.32 13.32 -13.18
C SER A 161 6.19 12.55 -12.50
N ILE A 162 6.49 11.41 -11.87
CA ILE A 162 5.52 10.62 -11.10
C ILE A 162 5.15 11.35 -9.80
N GLU A 163 6.11 12.02 -9.15
CA GLU A 163 5.82 12.84 -7.97
C GLU A 163 4.84 13.97 -8.31
N GLN A 164 5.00 14.61 -9.46
CA GLN A 164 4.06 15.63 -9.93
C GLN A 164 2.67 15.04 -10.21
N GLU A 165 2.58 13.80 -10.72
CA GLU A 165 1.28 13.12 -10.87
C GLU A 165 0.61 12.86 -9.51
N ILE A 166 1.38 12.48 -8.49
CA ILE A 166 0.87 12.30 -7.12
C ILE A 166 0.31 13.61 -6.60
N ILE A 167 1.09 14.70 -6.67
CA ILE A 167 0.67 16.04 -6.25
C ILE A 167 -0.63 16.46 -6.95
N ASN A 168 -0.67 16.35 -8.28
CA ASN A 168 -1.84 16.69 -9.07
C ASN A 168 -3.07 15.87 -8.65
N LYS A 169 -2.88 14.60 -8.29
CA LYS A 169 -3.97 13.73 -7.85
C LYS A 169 -4.48 14.13 -6.47
N VAL A 170 -3.60 14.48 -5.55
CA VAL A 170 -3.99 14.98 -4.22
C VAL A 170 -4.78 16.28 -4.35
N GLU A 171 -4.35 17.22 -5.19
CA GLU A 171 -5.08 18.47 -5.45
C GLU A 171 -6.49 18.21 -6.05
N GLN A 172 -6.60 17.25 -6.97
CA GLN A 172 -7.92 16.86 -7.50
C GLN A 172 -8.83 16.31 -6.37
N CYS A 173 -8.29 15.49 -5.46
CA CYS A 173 -9.03 14.98 -4.32
C CYS A 173 -9.46 16.10 -3.37
N ARG A 174 -8.59 17.06 -3.06
CA ARG A 174 -8.90 18.23 -2.23
C ARG A 174 -10.00 19.09 -2.84
N THR A 175 -9.89 19.40 -4.12
CA THR A 175 -10.91 20.16 -4.87
C THR A 175 -12.26 19.44 -4.88
N TRP A 176 -12.23 18.11 -5.09
CA TRP A 176 -13.45 17.31 -5.07
C TRP A 176 -14.11 17.34 -3.68
N LEU A 177 -13.34 17.19 -2.60
CA LEU A 177 -13.84 17.24 -1.23
C LEU A 177 -14.45 18.60 -0.89
N GLN A 178 -13.83 19.70 -1.29
CA GLN A 178 -14.37 21.05 -1.08
C GLN A 178 -15.73 21.22 -1.77
N ASN A 179 -15.85 20.79 -3.03
CA ASN A 179 -17.11 20.85 -3.76
C ASN A 179 -18.18 19.95 -3.13
N TYR A 180 -17.79 18.74 -2.71
CA TYR A 180 -18.69 17.80 -2.04
C TYR A 180 -19.19 18.35 -0.71
N ASP A 181 -18.31 18.92 0.12
CA ASP A 181 -18.68 19.57 1.37
C ASP A 181 -19.71 20.70 1.13
N GLN A 182 -19.45 21.60 0.19
CA GLN A 182 -20.39 22.68 -0.17
C GLN A 182 -21.76 22.14 -0.59
N GLU A 183 -21.79 21.09 -1.39
CA GLU A 183 -23.05 20.46 -1.84
C GLU A 183 -23.81 19.82 -0.67
N ILE A 184 -23.11 19.11 0.23
CA ILE A 184 -23.70 18.50 1.41
C ILE A 184 -24.25 19.58 2.35
N GLN A 185 -23.47 20.63 2.67
CA GLN A 185 -23.88 21.72 3.55
C GLN A 185 -25.11 22.46 3.01
N ALA A 186 -25.26 22.58 1.70
CA ALA A 186 -26.43 23.18 1.07
C ALA A 186 -27.72 22.33 1.15
N ARG A 187 -27.58 21.01 1.39
CA ARG A 187 -28.71 20.05 1.31
C ARG A 187 -29.03 19.34 2.62
N ILE A 188 -28.05 19.19 3.52
CA ILE A 188 -28.26 18.51 4.78
C ILE A 188 -29.25 19.31 5.66
N GLY A 189 -30.21 18.63 6.27
CA GLY A 189 -31.26 19.25 7.08
C GLY A 189 -32.35 19.96 6.26
N THR A 190 -32.34 19.91 4.94
CA THR A 190 -33.37 20.49 4.08
C THR A 190 -34.27 19.41 3.46
N ARG A 191 -35.54 19.80 3.18
CA ARG A 191 -36.47 18.92 2.43
C ARG A 191 -36.25 19.12 0.93
N ILE A 192 -35.65 18.13 0.26
CA ILE A 192 -35.44 18.15 -1.19
C ILE A 192 -36.74 17.65 -1.86
N ILE A 193 -37.35 18.47 -2.73
CA ILE A 193 -38.52 18.13 -3.52
C ILE A 193 -38.05 18.01 -4.97
N ASN A 194 -38.05 16.77 -5.51
CA ASN A 194 -37.85 16.55 -6.95
C ASN A 194 -39.24 16.68 -7.61
N LEU A 195 -39.42 17.70 -8.45
CA LEU A 195 -40.61 17.94 -9.27
C LEU A 195 -40.49 17.24 -10.61
#